data_e6cd64df11c1b851a64e2eb7f8a2f3af
#
_entry.id   e6cd64df11c1b851a64e2eb7f8a2f3af
#
_cell.length_a   1.000
_cell.length_b   1.000
_cell.length_c   1.000
_cell.angle_alpha   90.00
_cell.angle_beta   90.00
_cell.angle_gamma   90.00
#
_symmetry.space_group_name_H-M   'P 1'
#
loop_
_entity.id
_entity.type
_entity.pdbx_description
1 polymer ?
#
loop_
_entity_poly.entity_id
_entity_poly.type
_entity_poly.pdbx_seq_one_letter_code
_entity_poly.pdbx_strand_id
1 'polypeptide(L)'
;MTYFVELSDNAEEHLKTHAKAGNKILLKRIYNIFEELKQHPKTGTGKPHELKYKKAGIWSRSIDDKHRMTYVIHDEIVTVLVISLWGHYEDK
;
A
#
# COMPACT_ATOMS: atom_id res chain seq x y z
N MET A 1 6.32 17.94 0.81
CA MET A 1 5.99 17.46 2.16
C MET A 1 6.23 15.98 2.25
N THR A 2 6.84 15.51 3.31
CA THR A 2 7.17 14.10 3.48
C THR A 2 6.22 13.44 4.46
N TYR A 3 5.57 12.35 4.01
CA TYR A 3 4.69 11.57 4.87
C TYR A 3 5.47 10.51 5.62
N PHE A 4 5.04 10.19 6.82
CA PHE A 4 5.48 8.99 7.52
C PHE A 4 4.68 7.81 6.98
N VAL A 5 5.34 6.68 6.83
CA VAL A 5 4.66 5.45 6.37
C VAL A 5 4.65 4.46 7.53
N GLU A 6 3.45 4.08 7.96
CA GLU A 6 3.26 3.11 9.03
C GLU A 6 2.55 1.89 8.47
N LEU A 7 2.83 0.72 9.02
CA LEU A 7 2.16 -0.51 8.63
C LEU A 7 1.25 -0.97 9.76
N SER A 8 0.03 -1.35 9.41
CA SER A 8 -0.85 -2.05 10.35
C SER A 8 -0.25 -3.41 10.70
N ASP A 9 -0.75 -4.03 11.76
CA ASP A 9 -0.31 -5.38 12.14
C ASP A 9 -0.52 -6.36 10.98
N ASN A 10 -1.64 -6.23 10.29
CA ASN A 10 -1.96 -7.05 9.14
C ASN A 10 -0.94 -6.87 8.00
N ALA A 11 -0.60 -5.62 7.71
CA ALA A 11 0.39 -5.33 6.66
C ALA A 11 1.77 -5.85 7.04
N GLU A 12 2.14 -5.75 8.31
CA GLU A 12 3.42 -6.31 8.78
C GLU A 12 3.47 -7.81 8.59
N GLU A 13 2.38 -8.51 8.89
CA GLU A 13 2.30 -9.96 8.68
C GLU A 13 2.41 -10.32 7.20
N HIS A 14 1.74 -9.56 6.34
CA HIS A 14 1.84 -9.76 4.90
C HIS A 14 3.27 -9.58 4.41
N LEU A 15 3.95 -8.55 4.89
CA LEU A 15 5.33 -8.28 4.51
C LEU A 15 6.24 -9.43 4.91
N LYS A 16 6.06 -9.95 6.14
CA LYS A 16 6.83 -11.10 6.62
C LYS A 16 6.59 -12.33 5.76
N THR A 17 5.34 -12.57 5.38
CA THR A 17 4.98 -13.71 4.55
C THR A 17 5.64 -13.62 3.17
N HIS A 18 5.61 -12.45 2.56
CA HIS A 18 6.28 -12.24 1.28
C HIS A 18 7.79 -12.44 1.39
N ALA A 19 8.39 -11.98 2.48
CA ALA A 19 9.81 -12.15 2.71
C ALA A 19 10.18 -13.62 2.86
N LYS A 20 9.40 -14.38 3.62
CA LYS A 20 9.62 -15.82 3.80
C LYS A 20 9.47 -16.59 2.50
N ALA A 21 8.56 -16.16 1.64
CA ALA A 21 8.37 -16.79 0.34
C ALA A 21 9.52 -16.53 -0.63
N GLY A 22 10.42 -15.62 -0.28
CA GLY A 22 11.59 -15.34 -1.10
C GLY A 22 11.28 -14.56 -2.39
N ASN A 23 10.15 -13.90 -2.44
CA ASN A 23 9.76 -13.16 -3.63
C ASN A 23 10.45 -11.80 -3.66
N LYS A 24 11.68 -11.79 -4.14
CA LYS A 24 12.53 -10.60 -4.12
C LYS A 24 12.00 -9.47 -5.01
N ILE A 25 11.40 -9.84 -6.14
CA ILE A 25 10.84 -8.84 -7.06
C ILE A 25 9.66 -8.13 -6.41
N LEU A 26 8.78 -8.89 -5.78
CA LEU A 26 7.63 -8.33 -5.07
C LEU A 26 8.07 -7.41 -3.94
N LEU A 27 9.04 -7.86 -3.15
CA LEU A 27 9.56 -7.06 -2.04
C LEU A 27 10.15 -5.74 -2.54
N LYS A 28 10.91 -5.79 -3.62
CA LYS A 28 11.49 -4.58 -4.20
C LYS A 28 10.42 -3.59 -4.61
N ARG A 29 9.35 -4.08 -5.23
CA ARG A 29 8.23 -3.23 -5.63
C ARG A 29 7.54 -2.60 -4.42
N ILE A 30 7.33 -3.40 -3.37
CA ILE A 30 6.72 -2.92 -2.14
C ILE A 30 7.54 -1.76 -1.54
N TYR A 31 8.85 -1.95 -1.40
CA TYR A 31 9.70 -0.92 -0.82
C TYR A 31 9.80 0.32 -1.70
N ASN A 32 9.78 0.16 -3.02
CA ASN A 32 9.75 1.30 -3.94
C ASN A 32 8.46 2.10 -3.75
N ILE A 33 7.33 1.41 -3.56
CA ILE A 33 6.06 2.09 -3.33
C ILE A 33 6.06 2.81 -2.00
N PHE A 34 6.64 2.21 -0.95
CA PHE A 34 6.78 2.89 0.33
C PHE A 34 7.49 4.23 0.17
N GLU A 35 8.56 4.27 -0.63
CA GLU A 35 9.27 5.52 -0.89
C GLU A 35 8.39 6.53 -1.64
N GLU A 36 7.59 6.05 -2.59
CA GLU A 36 6.64 6.93 -3.28
C GLU A 36 5.60 7.50 -2.33
N LEU A 37 5.08 6.67 -1.42
CA LEU A 37 4.07 7.12 -0.45
C LEU A 37 4.58 8.26 0.43
N LYS A 38 5.87 8.28 0.71
CA LYS A 38 6.46 9.37 1.49
C LYS A 38 6.37 10.71 0.80
N GLN A 39 6.42 10.71 -0.53
CA GLN A 39 6.45 11.94 -1.31
C GLN A 39 5.10 12.28 -1.94
N HIS A 40 4.42 11.30 -2.47
CA HIS A 40 3.17 11.54 -3.20
C HIS A 40 2.24 10.33 -3.09
N PRO A 41 1.49 10.24 -1.99
CA PRO A 41 0.66 9.04 -1.74
C PRO A 41 -0.53 8.86 -2.68
N LYS A 42 -0.87 9.88 -3.47
CA LYS A 42 -2.02 9.82 -4.38
C LYS A 42 -1.65 9.56 -5.83
N THR A 43 -0.38 9.53 -6.16
CA THR A 43 0.09 9.35 -7.53
C THR A 43 1.25 8.36 -7.56
N GLY A 44 1.61 7.91 -8.76
CA GLY A 44 2.78 7.08 -8.96
C GLY A 44 2.47 5.68 -9.48
N THR A 45 3.34 4.75 -9.13
CA THR A 45 3.31 3.38 -9.62
C THR A 45 2.06 2.63 -9.16
N GLY A 46 1.50 1.79 -10.03
CA GLY A 46 0.40 0.90 -9.66
C GLY A 46 -0.97 1.51 -9.76
N LYS A 47 -1.09 2.67 -10.40
CA LYS A 47 -2.36 3.36 -10.62
C LYS A 47 -3.15 3.57 -9.32
N PRO A 48 -2.59 4.34 -8.38
CA PRO A 48 -3.29 4.59 -7.12
C PRO A 48 -4.63 5.26 -7.34
N HIS A 49 -5.63 4.78 -6.63
CA HIS A 49 -6.97 5.35 -6.70
C HIS A 49 -7.72 5.10 -5.39
N GLU A 50 -8.68 5.97 -5.10
CA GLU A 50 -9.51 5.82 -3.92
C GLU A 50 -10.64 4.84 -4.21
N LEU A 51 -10.90 3.91 -3.27
CA LEU A 51 -11.95 2.92 -3.43
C LEU A 51 -13.31 3.55 -3.15
N LYS A 52 -14.19 3.55 -4.15
CA LYS A 52 -15.48 4.25 -4.07
C LYS A 52 -16.56 3.43 -3.38
N TYR A 53 -16.52 2.12 -3.52
CA TYR A 53 -17.63 1.27 -3.12
C TYR A 53 -17.43 0.55 -1.80
N LYS A 54 -16.24 0.62 -1.22
CA LYS A 54 -15.94 -0.06 0.04
C LYS A 54 -16.03 0.90 1.22
N LYS A 55 -14.99 1.63 1.48
CA LYS A 55 -14.97 2.65 2.53
C LYS A 55 -14.31 3.90 2.00
N ALA A 56 -14.91 5.03 2.27
CA ALA A 56 -14.31 6.31 1.91
C ALA A 56 -12.95 6.44 2.59
N GLY A 57 -11.99 6.98 1.87
CA GLY A 57 -10.66 7.23 2.41
C GLY A 57 -9.68 6.09 2.25
N ILE A 58 -10.10 4.93 1.73
CA ILE A 58 -9.17 3.84 1.47
C ILE A 58 -8.66 3.93 0.04
N TRP A 59 -7.35 3.92 -0.11
CA TRP A 59 -6.67 3.94 -1.40
C TRP A 59 -6.12 2.58 -1.71
N SER A 60 -6.00 2.28 -2.99
CA SER A 60 -5.44 1.03 -3.47
C SER A 60 -4.54 1.30 -4.66
N ARG A 61 -3.43 0.58 -4.72
CA ARG A 61 -2.59 0.54 -5.91
C ARG A 61 -2.04 -0.86 -6.11
N SER A 62 -1.74 -1.17 -7.35
CA SER A 62 -1.21 -2.46 -7.74
C SER A 62 0.26 -2.58 -7.35
N ILE A 63 0.63 -3.72 -6.76
CA ILE A 63 2.05 -4.06 -6.54
C ILE A 63 2.51 -4.93 -7.71
N ASP A 64 1.74 -5.97 -8.00
CA ASP A 64 1.93 -6.84 -9.17
C ASP A 64 0.58 -7.34 -9.63
N ASP A 65 0.54 -8.37 -10.48
CA ASP A 65 -0.71 -8.89 -11.01
C ASP A 65 -1.62 -9.50 -9.95
N LYS A 66 -1.06 -9.95 -8.85
CA LYS A 66 -1.78 -10.67 -7.80
C LYS A 66 -2.03 -9.86 -6.56
N HIS A 67 -1.19 -8.87 -6.28
CA HIS A 67 -1.21 -8.20 -5.00
C HIS A 67 -1.40 -6.70 -5.14
N ARG A 68 -2.17 -6.15 -4.22
CA ARG A 68 -2.41 -4.71 -4.12
C ARG A 68 -1.99 -4.22 -2.75
N MET A 69 -1.63 -2.95 -2.70
CA MET A 69 -1.36 -2.26 -1.45
C MET A 69 -2.57 -1.38 -1.16
N THR A 70 -3.20 -1.57 0.00
CA THR A 70 -4.27 -0.70 0.45
C THR A 70 -3.77 0.15 1.60
N TYR A 71 -4.19 1.41 1.63
CA TYR A 71 -3.68 2.34 2.62
C TYR A 71 -4.66 3.49 2.83
N VAL A 72 -4.49 4.19 3.94
CA VAL A 72 -5.25 5.38 4.28
C VAL A 72 -4.29 6.53 4.46
N ILE A 73 -4.66 7.70 3.95
CA ILE A 73 -3.85 8.90 4.07
C ILE A 73 -4.43 9.78 5.17
N HIS A 74 -3.64 10.01 6.21
CA HIS A 74 -4.01 10.90 7.30
C HIS A 74 -3.25 12.21 7.15
N ASP A 75 -3.82 13.14 6.41
CA ASP A 75 -3.16 14.40 6.10
C ASP A 75 -2.86 15.22 7.34
N GLU A 76 -3.73 15.17 8.35
CA GLU A 76 -3.59 15.96 9.57
C GLU A 76 -2.32 15.62 10.35
N ILE A 77 -1.91 14.36 10.30
CA ILE A 77 -0.69 13.91 10.98
C ILE A 77 0.39 13.50 9.99
N VAL A 78 0.21 13.85 8.74
CA VAL A 78 1.17 13.61 7.64
C VAL A 78 1.64 12.16 7.63
N THR A 79 0.71 11.22 7.73
CA THR A 79 0.99 9.79 7.84
C THR A 79 0.17 8.99 6.84
N VAL A 80 0.82 8.00 6.22
CA VAL A 80 0.13 7.00 5.40
C VAL A 80 0.15 5.69 6.17
N LEU A 81 -1.02 5.17 6.50
CA LEU A 81 -1.14 3.88 7.16
C LEU A 81 -1.40 2.80 6.11
N VAL A 82 -0.45 1.90 5.93
CA VAL A 82 -0.59 0.77 5.01
C VAL A 82 -1.36 -0.33 5.72
N ILE A 83 -2.50 -0.70 5.17
CA ILE A 83 -3.44 -1.65 5.78
C ILE A 83 -3.16 -3.07 5.32
N SER A 84 -2.82 -3.27 4.04
CA SER A 84 -2.70 -4.60 3.47
C SER A 84 -1.71 -4.58 2.30
N LEU A 85 -1.02 -5.71 2.13
CA LEU A 85 -0.08 -5.93 1.03
C LEU A 85 -0.39 -7.25 0.32
N TRP A 86 -1.62 -7.76 0.47
CA TRP A 86 -1.94 -9.11 0.02
C TRP A 86 -3.20 -9.13 -0.82
N GLY A 87 -3.12 -9.87 -1.95
CA GLY A 87 -4.29 -10.19 -2.76
C GLY A 87 -4.90 -9.01 -3.46
N HIS A 88 -6.09 -9.22 -4.00
CA HIS A 88 -6.88 -8.20 -4.65
C HIS A 88 -7.94 -7.68 -3.69
N TYR A 89 -8.06 -6.37 -3.66
CA TYR A 89 -9.20 -5.74 -3.00
C TYR A 89 -10.27 -5.59 -4.06
N GLU A 90 -11.36 -6.32 -3.93
CA GLU A 90 -12.41 -6.29 -4.93
C GLU A 90 -13.19 -4.97 -4.85
N ASP A 91 -13.13 -4.22 -5.93
CA ASP A 91 -13.73 -2.91 -6.04
C ASP A 91 -14.94 -2.99 -6.96
N LYS A 92 -15.89 -3.80 -6.56
CA LYS A 92 -17.11 -3.99 -7.36
C LYS A 92 -18.31 -3.33 -6.73
#